data_3b57b03aa7f7e4f9f61c74b11ce866e0
#
_entry.id   3b57b03aa7f7e4f9f61c74b11ce866e0
#
_cell.length_a   1.000
_cell.length_b   1.000
_cell.length_c   1.000
_cell.angle_alpha   90.00
_cell.angle_beta   90.00
_cell.angle_gamma   90.00
#
_symmetry.space_group_name_H-M   'P 1'
#
loop_
_entity.id
_entity.type
_entity.pdbx_description
1 polymer ?
#
loop_
_entity_poly.entity_id
_entity_poly.type
_entity_poly.pdbx_seq_one_letter_code
_entity_poly.pdbx_strand_id
1 'polypeptide(L)'
;MKKTLSIFAVIMIFTASIFAQGFKVKASGEQTFNFADNKNQATFFSTTPLEDITGLSNDVKGSVTFNVSDVKTLKGKVIVSVASIKTGIEMRDGHLQSAGWLNAESFPEISFEIKKVSDVKSAADNKLTAKVTGNYTMHGVTKEVTADATLTYLDESEQTKMRAPGDLLGVQAKFNVKLSDYGVNNKLVGQKVSEDIEVSVNIVGSNAK
;
A
#
# COMPACT_ATOMS: atom_id res chain seq x y z
N MET A 1 45.75 56.52 -8.89
CA MET A 1 44.28 56.39 -8.82
C MET A 1 43.92 54.91 -8.99
N LYS A 2 43.65 54.20 -7.86
CA LYS A 2 43.28 52.77 -7.88
C LYS A 2 41.72 52.71 -7.89
N LYS A 3 41.12 52.16 -8.97
CA LYS A 3 39.67 51.89 -9.05
C LYS A 3 39.39 50.57 -8.40
N THR A 4 38.70 50.59 -7.28
CA THR A 4 38.14 49.39 -6.61
C THR A 4 36.84 49.02 -7.30
N LEU A 5 36.79 47.85 -7.93
CA LEU A 5 35.61 47.25 -8.55
C LEU A 5 34.86 46.44 -7.51
N SER A 6 33.73 46.96 -7.01
CA SER A 6 32.84 46.20 -6.10
C SER A 6 31.99 45.25 -6.90
N ILE A 7 32.20 43.96 -6.75
CA ILE A 7 31.33 42.90 -7.31
C ILE A 7 30.18 42.69 -6.33
N PHE A 8 28.98 43.09 -6.69
CA PHE A 8 27.74 42.73 -5.99
C PHE A 8 27.35 41.33 -6.42
N ALA A 9 27.55 40.34 -5.53
CA ALA A 9 27.01 39.00 -5.72
C ALA A 9 25.52 39.01 -5.38
N VAL A 10 24.65 38.90 -6.39
CA VAL A 10 23.21 38.68 -6.21
C VAL A 10 23.01 37.20 -5.85
N ILE A 11 22.76 36.93 -4.59
CA ILE A 11 22.34 35.61 -4.14
C ILE A 11 20.86 35.43 -4.50
N MET A 12 20.59 34.69 -5.58
CA MET A 12 19.23 34.23 -5.94
C MET A 12 18.83 33.13 -4.96
N ILE A 13 18.04 33.47 -3.96
CA ILE A 13 17.39 32.50 -3.08
C ILE A 13 16.28 31.84 -3.89
N PHE A 14 16.52 30.63 -4.39
CA PHE A 14 15.50 29.76 -4.96
C PHE A 14 14.64 29.23 -3.79
N THR A 15 13.53 29.88 -3.49
CA THR A 15 12.49 29.32 -2.61
C THR A 15 11.78 28.23 -3.40
N ALA A 16 12.15 26.97 -3.16
CA ALA A 16 11.36 25.84 -3.63
C ALA A 16 9.98 25.92 -2.93
N SER A 17 8.98 26.38 -3.65
CA SER A 17 7.60 26.32 -3.19
C SER A 17 7.23 24.85 -3.03
N ILE A 18 7.14 24.37 -1.79
CA ILE A 18 6.61 23.04 -1.47
C ILE A 18 5.10 23.16 -1.71
N PHE A 19 4.66 22.89 -2.93
CA PHE A 19 3.23 22.74 -3.20
C PHE A 19 2.75 21.49 -2.45
N ALA A 20 1.79 21.66 -1.57
CA ALA A 20 1.03 20.56 -1.00
C ALA A 20 0.41 19.77 -2.17
N GLN A 21 0.65 18.46 -2.19
CA GLN A 21 0.17 17.57 -3.23
C GLN A 21 -0.98 16.75 -2.68
N GLY A 22 -2.20 17.21 -2.89
CA GLY A 22 -3.43 16.60 -2.42
C GLY A 22 -4.47 16.43 -3.52
N PHE A 23 -5.64 15.97 -3.12
CA PHE A 23 -6.81 15.85 -3.99
C PHE A 23 -7.51 17.20 -4.13
N LYS A 24 -8.11 17.45 -5.31
CA LYS A 24 -8.99 18.57 -5.58
C LYS A 24 -10.44 18.07 -5.56
N VAL A 25 -10.97 17.89 -4.38
CA VAL A 25 -12.30 17.33 -4.08
C VAL A 25 -13.05 18.26 -3.13
N LYS A 26 -14.31 17.98 -2.81
CA LYS A 26 -15.13 18.82 -1.93
C LYS A 26 -14.70 18.78 -0.48
N ALA A 27 -14.23 17.61 -0.03
CA ALA A 27 -13.74 17.43 1.33
C ALA A 27 -12.49 18.27 1.60
N SER A 28 -12.29 18.63 2.87
CA SER A 28 -11.13 19.38 3.35
C SER A 28 -10.65 18.86 4.70
N GLY A 29 -9.42 19.20 5.06
CA GLY A 29 -8.84 18.80 6.33
C GLY A 29 -8.48 17.32 6.42
N GLU A 30 -8.36 16.80 7.65
CA GLU A 30 -8.01 15.42 7.92
C GLU A 30 -9.23 14.51 7.73
N GLN A 31 -9.07 13.44 6.96
CA GLN A 31 -10.09 12.41 6.71
C GLN A 31 -9.54 11.04 7.11
N THR A 32 -10.40 10.20 7.68
CA THR A 32 -10.07 8.81 8.04
C THR A 32 -10.95 7.87 7.24
N PHE A 33 -10.34 6.90 6.56
CA PHE A 33 -11.02 5.87 5.78
C PHE A 33 -10.81 4.51 6.41
N ASN A 34 -11.90 3.76 6.63
CA ASN A 34 -11.88 2.41 7.16
C ASN A 34 -12.05 1.40 6.04
N PHE A 35 -11.17 0.41 5.99
CA PHE A 35 -11.22 -0.71 5.04
C PHE A 35 -11.88 -1.91 5.74
N ALA A 36 -13.19 -2.06 5.57
CA ALA A 36 -13.97 -3.15 6.16
C ALA A 36 -14.86 -3.87 5.14
N ASP A 37 -14.78 -3.49 3.85
CA ASP A 37 -15.57 -4.08 2.77
C ASP A 37 -15.00 -5.45 2.38
N ASN A 38 -15.86 -6.49 2.36
CA ASN A 38 -15.50 -7.84 1.94
C ASN A 38 -15.16 -7.99 0.44
N LYS A 39 -15.28 -6.92 -0.34
CA LYS A 39 -14.80 -6.84 -1.72
C LYS A 39 -13.36 -6.33 -1.82
N ASN A 40 -12.76 -5.92 -0.70
CA ASN A 40 -11.35 -5.58 -0.65
C ASN A 40 -10.51 -6.81 -0.92
N GLN A 41 -9.40 -6.62 -1.63
CA GLN A 41 -8.57 -7.72 -2.07
C GLN A 41 -7.10 -7.42 -1.81
N ALA A 42 -6.41 -8.42 -1.24
CA ALA A 42 -4.96 -8.53 -1.26
C ALA A 42 -4.58 -9.78 -2.04
N THR A 43 -3.62 -9.67 -2.94
CA THR A 43 -3.17 -10.80 -3.77
C THR A 43 -1.66 -10.95 -3.67
N PHE A 44 -1.20 -12.17 -3.83
CA PHE A 44 0.20 -12.45 -4.16
C PHE A 44 0.31 -13.19 -5.47
N PHE A 45 1.42 -12.98 -6.16
CA PHE A 45 1.76 -13.69 -7.39
C PHE A 45 3.18 -14.24 -7.29
N SER A 46 3.31 -15.53 -7.60
CA SER A 46 4.56 -16.28 -7.65
C SER A 46 4.67 -16.94 -9.02
N THR A 47 5.75 -16.67 -9.75
CA THR A 47 5.97 -17.26 -11.06
C THR A 47 7.16 -18.22 -11.02
N THR A 48 7.02 -19.37 -11.67
CA THR A 48 8.08 -20.36 -11.84
C THR A 48 8.12 -20.82 -13.30
N PRO A 49 9.18 -21.53 -13.75
CA PRO A 49 9.23 -22.03 -15.12
C PRO A 49 8.08 -22.98 -15.52
N LEU A 50 7.40 -23.59 -14.56
CA LEU A 50 6.34 -24.59 -14.81
C LEU A 50 4.93 -24.05 -14.59
N GLU A 51 4.73 -23.20 -13.58
CA GLU A 51 3.41 -22.70 -13.23
C GLU A 51 3.48 -21.34 -12.57
N ASP A 52 2.38 -20.60 -12.68
CA ASP A 52 2.11 -19.40 -11.92
C ASP A 52 1.15 -19.71 -10.78
N ILE A 53 1.41 -19.14 -9.60
CA ILE A 53 0.57 -19.30 -8.43
C ILE A 53 0.05 -17.92 -8.04
N THR A 54 -1.26 -17.76 -8.02
CA THR A 54 -1.92 -16.57 -7.48
C THR A 54 -2.67 -16.97 -6.21
N GLY A 55 -2.50 -16.20 -5.15
CA GLY A 55 -3.33 -16.30 -3.96
C GLY A 55 -4.07 -14.99 -3.71
N LEU A 56 -5.27 -15.10 -3.18
CA LEU A 56 -6.20 -14.01 -2.91
C LEU A 56 -6.73 -14.08 -1.48
N SER A 57 -6.81 -12.93 -0.82
CA SER A 57 -7.58 -12.72 0.41
C SER A 57 -8.59 -11.59 0.23
N ASN A 58 -9.81 -11.79 0.74
CA ASN A 58 -10.83 -10.75 0.91
C ASN A 58 -10.95 -10.27 2.36
N ASP A 59 -10.24 -10.90 3.31
CA ASP A 59 -10.20 -10.44 4.70
C ASP A 59 -9.08 -9.40 4.88
N VAL A 60 -9.32 -8.22 4.31
CA VAL A 60 -8.43 -7.06 4.37
C VAL A 60 -9.08 -6.00 5.23
N LYS A 61 -8.44 -5.63 6.32
CA LYS A 61 -8.92 -4.66 7.32
C LYS A 61 -7.89 -3.57 7.56
N GLY A 62 -8.32 -2.48 8.18
CA GLY A 62 -7.45 -1.41 8.60
C GLY A 62 -8.05 -0.04 8.39
N SER A 63 -7.23 0.97 8.61
CA SER A 63 -7.63 2.35 8.37
C SER A 63 -6.44 3.21 7.98
N VAL A 64 -6.73 4.27 7.26
CA VAL A 64 -5.75 5.32 6.95
C VAL A 64 -6.36 6.70 7.22
N THR A 65 -5.49 7.62 7.61
CA THR A 65 -5.85 9.00 7.89
C THR A 65 -4.86 9.93 7.18
N PHE A 66 -5.35 10.97 6.53
CA PHE A 66 -4.52 11.97 5.88
C PHE A 66 -5.26 13.29 5.70
N ASN A 67 -4.51 14.38 5.49
CA ASN A 67 -5.08 15.66 5.07
C ASN A 67 -5.33 15.62 3.56
N VAL A 68 -6.56 15.92 3.13
CA VAL A 68 -6.97 15.87 1.71
C VAL A 68 -6.12 16.76 0.82
N SER A 69 -5.65 17.89 1.34
CA SER A 69 -4.79 18.83 0.60
C SER A 69 -3.31 18.41 0.56
N ASP A 70 -2.90 17.43 1.41
CA ASP A 70 -1.52 16.93 1.46
C ASP A 70 -1.48 15.44 1.79
N VAL A 71 -1.43 14.60 0.75
CA VAL A 71 -1.39 13.14 0.91
C VAL A 71 -0.09 12.63 1.56
N LYS A 72 0.94 13.47 1.67
CA LYS A 72 2.17 13.10 2.39
C LYS A 72 1.95 12.91 3.89
N THR A 73 0.83 13.42 4.41
CA THR A 73 0.40 13.18 5.80
C THR A 73 -0.24 11.82 6.04
N LEU A 74 -0.36 10.97 4.99
CA LEU A 74 -0.97 9.65 5.05
C LEU A 74 -0.27 8.77 6.09
N LYS A 75 -1.05 8.28 7.03
CA LYS A 75 -0.66 7.35 8.10
C LYS A 75 -1.74 6.29 8.26
N GLY A 76 -1.39 5.14 8.79
CA GLY A 76 -2.33 4.06 9.06
C GLY A 76 -1.75 2.69 8.81
N LYS A 77 -2.61 1.68 8.91
CA LYS A 77 -2.22 0.27 8.82
C LYS A 77 -3.28 -0.53 8.07
N VAL A 78 -2.81 -1.45 7.22
CA VAL A 78 -3.64 -2.45 6.56
C VAL A 78 -3.20 -3.82 7.05
N ILE A 79 -4.16 -4.71 7.31
CA ILE A 79 -3.96 -6.04 7.86
C ILE A 79 -4.69 -7.06 6.98
N VAL A 80 -4.06 -8.20 6.74
CA VAL A 80 -4.60 -9.34 6.00
C VAL A 80 -4.49 -10.58 6.87
N SER A 81 -5.58 -11.34 7.01
CA SER A 81 -5.57 -12.64 7.70
C SER A 81 -4.88 -13.69 6.84
N VAL A 82 -3.87 -14.38 7.39
CA VAL A 82 -3.15 -15.46 6.69
C VAL A 82 -4.10 -16.62 6.38
N ALA A 83 -5.01 -16.96 7.31
CA ALA A 83 -5.96 -18.06 7.15
C ALA A 83 -6.99 -17.81 6.03
N SER A 84 -7.18 -16.56 5.61
CA SER A 84 -8.11 -16.19 4.54
C SER A 84 -7.53 -16.31 3.13
N ILE A 85 -6.22 -16.51 3.00
CA ILE A 85 -5.56 -16.57 1.68
C ILE A 85 -5.94 -17.89 0.99
N LYS A 86 -6.44 -17.77 -0.25
CA LYS A 86 -6.86 -18.88 -1.09
C LYS A 86 -6.16 -18.84 -2.43
N THR A 87 -5.76 -20.02 -2.92
CA THR A 87 -5.10 -20.20 -4.23
C THR A 87 -6.00 -20.97 -5.21
N GLY A 88 -7.21 -21.33 -4.78
CA GLY A 88 -8.12 -22.16 -5.57
C GLY A 88 -7.82 -23.66 -5.50
N ILE A 89 -6.78 -24.10 -4.77
CA ILE A 89 -6.42 -25.50 -4.54
C ILE A 89 -6.33 -25.72 -3.04
N GLU A 90 -7.29 -26.45 -2.47
CA GLU A 90 -7.44 -26.63 -1.01
C GLU A 90 -6.18 -27.18 -0.34
N MET A 91 -5.54 -28.18 -0.95
CA MET A 91 -4.29 -28.74 -0.41
C MET A 91 -3.17 -27.68 -0.36
N ARG A 92 -3.05 -26.84 -1.37
CA ARG A 92 -2.06 -25.75 -1.42
C ARG A 92 -2.39 -24.66 -0.40
N ASP A 93 -3.67 -24.35 -0.19
CA ASP A 93 -4.11 -23.41 0.84
C ASP A 93 -3.71 -23.88 2.23
N GLY A 94 -3.90 -25.18 2.52
CA GLY A 94 -3.44 -25.80 3.77
C GLY A 94 -1.92 -25.76 3.95
N HIS A 95 -1.17 -26.03 2.89
CA HIS A 95 0.29 -25.91 2.93
C HIS A 95 0.73 -24.47 3.20
N LEU A 96 0.13 -23.49 2.51
CA LEU A 96 0.44 -22.06 2.67
C LEU A 96 0.29 -21.61 4.13
N GLN A 97 -0.72 -22.13 4.84
CA GLN A 97 -1.02 -21.78 6.23
C GLN A 97 -0.16 -22.56 7.25
N SER A 98 0.51 -23.64 6.82
CA SER A 98 1.28 -24.51 7.71
C SER A 98 2.58 -23.86 8.22
N ALA A 99 3.15 -24.46 9.27
CA ALA A 99 4.42 -24.02 9.87
C ALA A 99 5.62 -24.02 8.90
N GLY A 100 5.56 -24.82 7.83
CA GLY A 100 6.59 -24.82 6.76
C GLY A 100 6.51 -23.65 5.79
N TRP A 101 5.48 -22.79 5.90
CA TRP A 101 5.24 -21.64 5.05
C TRP A 101 4.93 -20.40 5.89
N LEU A 102 3.70 -19.88 5.87
CA LEU A 102 3.35 -18.64 6.56
C LEU A 102 3.03 -18.83 8.05
N ASN A 103 2.86 -20.07 8.51
CA ASN A 103 2.61 -20.43 9.91
C ASN A 103 1.47 -19.61 10.53
N ALA A 104 0.26 -19.77 9.98
CA ALA A 104 -0.92 -19.00 10.37
C ALA A 104 -1.29 -19.13 11.86
N GLU A 105 -0.92 -20.25 12.51
CA GLU A 105 -1.13 -20.47 13.93
C GLU A 105 -0.29 -19.51 14.78
N SER A 106 0.99 -19.34 14.45
CA SER A 106 1.91 -18.45 15.18
C SER A 106 1.87 -17.02 14.69
N PHE A 107 1.59 -16.81 13.40
CA PHE A 107 1.59 -15.52 12.73
C PHE A 107 0.29 -15.34 11.93
N PRO A 108 -0.84 -15.09 12.60
CA PRO A 108 -2.16 -15.07 11.96
C PRO A 108 -2.38 -13.89 10.98
N GLU A 109 -1.52 -12.87 11.04
CA GLU A 109 -1.70 -11.63 10.30
C GLU A 109 -0.45 -11.25 9.50
N ILE A 110 -0.69 -10.72 8.31
CA ILE A 110 0.27 -9.94 7.52
C ILE A 110 -0.17 -8.48 7.61
N SER A 111 0.77 -7.54 7.79
CA SER A 111 0.40 -6.14 7.91
C SER A 111 1.36 -5.21 7.20
N PHE A 112 0.83 -4.05 6.76
CA PHE A 112 1.60 -2.93 6.23
C PHE A 112 1.25 -1.66 7.00
N GLU A 113 2.24 -1.10 7.72
CA GLU A 113 2.10 0.14 8.48
C GLU A 113 2.83 1.27 7.76
N ILE A 114 2.09 2.31 7.37
CA ILE A 114 2.60 3.42 6.57
C ILE A 114 3.54 4.30 7.40
N LYS A 115 4.73 4.59 6.86
CA LYS A 115 5.75 5.47 7.47
C LYS A 115 5.93 6.77 6.68
N LYS A 116 5.88 6.70 5.35
CA LYS A 116 6.21 7.84 4.50
C LYS A 116 5.53 7.73 3.13
N VAL A 117 5.12 8.87 2.60
CA VAL A 117 4.67 9.02 1.21
C VAL A 117 5.61 9.96 0.48
N SER A 118 6.03 9.58 -0.71
CA SER A 118 6.92 10.35 -1.59
C SER A 118 6.49 10.24 -3.06
N ASP A 119 7.16 10.99 -3.92
CA ASP A 119 6.95 10.96 -5.38
C ASP A 119 5.48 11.13 -5.81
N VAL A 120 4.75 11.97 -5.06
CA VAL A 120 3.33 12.23 -5.31
C VAL A 120 3.18 12.96 -6.63
N LYS A 121 2.31 12.43 -7.50
CA LYS A 121 1.97 13.04 -8.80
C LYS A 121 0.46 13.02 -8.98
N SER A 122 -0.09 14.13 -9.45
CA SER A 122 -1.50 14.19 -9.85
C SER A 122 -1.68 13.48 -11.20
N ALA A 123 -2.57 12.50 -11.23
CA ALA A 123 -3.03 11.84 -12.45
C ALA A 123 -4.39 12.40 -12.90
N ALA A 124 -5.20 12.91 -11.96
CA ALA A 124 -6.43 13.66 -12.15
C ALA A 124 -6.73 14.43 -10.86
N ASP A 125 -7.76 15.28 -10.85
CA ASP A 125 -8.13 16.09 -9.66
C ASP A 125 -8.44 15.21 -8.44
N ASN A 126 -9.00 14.04 -8.65
CA ASN A 126 -9.35 13.05 -7.64
C ASN A 126 -8.43 11.81 -7.63
N LYS A 127 -7.30 11.83 -8.36
CA LYS A 127 -6.42 10.66 -8.51
C LYS A 127 -4.95 11.05 -8.41
N LEU A 128 -4.24 10.38 -7.51
CA LEU A 128 -2.82 10.57 -7.27
C LEU A 128 -2.07 9.24 -7.46
N THR A 129 -0.84 9.33 -7.92
CA THR A 129 0.14 8.25 -7.81
C THR A 129 1.23 8.65 -6.83
N ALA A 130 1.76 7.70 -6.09
CA ALA A 130 2.78 7.95 -5.08
C ALA A 130 3.62 6.70 -4.81
N LYS A 131 4.79 6.89 -4.19
CA LYS A 131 5.52 5.82 -3.50
C LYS A 131 5.15 5.86 -2.01
N VAL A 132 4.70 4.73 -1.49
CA VAL A 132 4.33 4.56 -0.07
C VAL A 132 5.32 3.61 0.57
N THR A 133 6.15 4.14 1.47
CA THR A 133 7.11 3.35 2.25
C THR A 133 6.51 3.02 3.61
N GLY A 134 6.62 1.77 4.03
CA GLY A 134 6.07 1.29 5.29
C GLY A 134 6.75 0.05 5.82
N ASN A 135 6.42 -0.30 7.05
CA ASN A 135 6.79 -1.55 7.68
C ASN A 135 5.85 -2.65 7.21
N TYR A 136 6.36 -3.60 6.46
CA TYR A 136 5.66 -4.82 6.08
C TYR A 136 6.07 -5.94 7.03
N THR A 137 5.09 -6.53 7.71
CA THR A 137 5.29 -7.63 8.64
C THR A 137 4.64 -8.88 8.08
N MET A 138 5.41 -9.95 7.94
CA MET A 138 4.97 -11.27 7.49
C MET A 138 5.78 -12.32 8.25
N HIS A 139 5.14 -13.42 8.64
CA HIS A 139 5.81 -14.55 9.34
C HIS A 139 6.64 -14.10 10.57
N GLY A 140 6.15 -13.09 11.31
CA GLY A 140 6.81 -12.51 12.49
C GLY A 140 7.99 -11.59 12.21
N VAL A 141 8.41 -11.43 10.95
CA VAL A 141 9.52 -10.55 10.54
C VAL A 141 8.98 -9.26 9.95
N THR A 142 9.56 -8.13 10.37
CA THR A 142 9.21 -6.80 9.85
C THR A 142 10.36 -6.24 9.03
N LYS A 143 10.08 -5.80 7.81
CA LYS A 143 11.02 -5.07 6.96
C LYS A 143 10.36 -3.84 6.34
N GLU A 144 11.16 -2.83 6.07
CA GLU A 144 10.71 -1.66 5.34
C GLU A 144 10.63 -1.99 3.84
N VAL A 145 9.48 -1.72 3.24
CA VAL A 145 9.25 -1.86 1.79
C VAL A 145 8.61 -0.60 1.23
N THR A 146 8.78 -0.39 -0.07
CA THR A 146 8.15 0.72 -0.79
C THR A 146 7.24 0.18 -1.87
N ALA A 147 5.97 0.57 -1.80
CA ALA A 147 4.94 0.22 -2.78
C ALA A 147 4.72 1.37 -3.77
N ASP A 148 4.50 1.02 -5.05
CA ASP A 148 3.91 1.94 -6.01
C ASP A 148 2.40 1.94 -5.79
N ALA A 149 1.84 3.12 -5.50
CA ALA A 149 0.44 3.26 -5.13
C ALA A 149 -0.30 4.23 -6.06
N THR A 150 -1.56 3.90 -6.32
CA THR A 150 -2.56 4.80 -6.91
C THR A 150 -3.68 4.99 -5.90
N LEU A 151 -3.97 6.24 -5.58
CA LEU A 151 -5.01 6.66 -4.65
C LEU A 151 -6.10 7.40 -5.44
N THR A 152 -7.35 7.01 -5.27
CA THR A 152 -8.51 7.65 -5.91
C THR A 152 -9.51 8.06 -4.85
N TYR A 153 -9.77 9.35 -4.74
CA TYR A 153 -10.78 9.91 -3.84
C TYR A 153 -12.08 10.14 -4.60
N LEU A 154 -13.20 9.72 -4.03
CA LEU A 154 -14.52 9.97 -4.59
C LEU A 154 -15.40 10.62 -3.52
N ASP A 155 -15.84 11.85 -3.78
CA ASP A 155 -16.88 12.50 -2.97
C ASP A 155 -18.14 11.64 -2.98
N GLU A 156 -18.89 11.66 -1.88
CA GLU A 156 -20.17 10.96 -1.77
C GLU A 156 -21.13 11.41 -2.88
N SER A 157 -21.78 10.44 -3.52
CA SER A 157 -22.78 10.61 -4.56
C SER A 157 -23.77 9.44 -4.52
N GLU A 158 -24.87 9.52 -5.24
CA GLU A 158 -25.81 8.39 -5.34
C GLU A 158 -25.15 7.12 -5.88
N GLN A 159 -24.14 7.27 -6.75
CA GLN A 159 -23.40 6.12 -7.29
C GLN A 159 -22.43 5.52 -6.26
N THR A 160 -21.69 6.34 -5.51
CA THR A 160 -20.74 5.86 -4.51
C THR A 160 -21.43 5.25 -3.30
N LYS A 161 -22.62 5.77 -2.91
CA LYS A 161 -23.47 5.19 -1.85
C LYS A 161 -23.88 3.75 -2.11
N MET A 162 -23.96 3.32 -3.37
CA MET A 162 -24.23 1.92 -3.72
C MET A 162 -23.08 0.99 -3.26
N ARG A 163 -21.89 1.51 -3.08
CA ARG A 163 -20.73 0.77 -2.54
C ARG A 163 -20.68 0.88 -1.01
N ALA A 164 -20.67 2.09 -0.50
CA ALA A 164 -20.67 2.42 0.92
C ALA A 164 -21.06 3.89 1.12
N PRO A 165 -21.69 4.27 2.25
CA PRO A 165 -21.95 5.67 2.59
C PRO A 165 -20.65 6.43 2.83
N GLY A 166 -20.70 7.76 2.74
CA GLY A 166 -19.57 8.66 2.90
C GLY A 166 -18.70 8.77 1.64
N ASP A 167 -17.63 9.54 1.75
CA ASP A 167 -16.61 9.61 0.71
C ASP A 167 -15.83 8.30 0.66
N LEU A 168 -15.35 7.93 -0.52
CA LEU A 168 -14.59 6.71 -0.74
C LEU A 168 -13.14 7.01 -1.10
N LEU A 169 -12.22 6.22 -0.53
CA LEU A 169 -10.82 6.16 -0.93
C LEU A 169 -10.51 4.79 -1.53
N GLY A 170 -10.30 4.75 -2.84
CA GLY A 170 -9.75 3.59 -3.54
C GLY A 170 -8.22 3.60 -3.45
N VAL A 171 -7.63 2.46 -3.08
CA VAL A 171 -6.18 2.27 -3.03
C VAL A 171 -5.80 1.05 -3.85
N GLN A 172 -4.95 1.23 -4.83
CA GLN A 172 -4.26 0.18 -5.55
C GLN A 172 -2.77 0.32 -5.26
N ALA A 173 -2.14 -0.72 -4.75
CA ALA A 173 -0.70 -0.67 -4.48
C ALA A 173 -0.03 -2.00 -4.82
N LYS A 174 1.26 -1.94 -5.19
CA LYS A 174 2.05 -3.09 -5.62
C LYS A 174 3.50 -2.95 -5.15
N PHE A 175 4.08 -4.06 -4.68
CA PHE A 175 5.49 -4.18 -4.30
C PHE A 175 5.94 -5.64 -4.36
N ASN A 176 7.26 -5.86 -4.27
CA ASN A 176 7.83 -7.20 -4.23
C ASN A 176 8.48 -7.48 -2.88
N VAL A 177 8.46 -8.74 -2.46
CA VAL A 177 9.16 -9.23 -1.28
C VAL A 177 9.89 -10.53 -1.60
N LYS A 178 10.97 -10.82 -0.86
CA LYS A 178 11.65 -12.11 -0.89
C LYS A 178 11.21 -12.97 0.29
N LEU A 179 10.83 -14.21 0.04
CA LEU A 179 10.36 -15.12 1.09
C LEU A 179 11.43 -15.38 2.17
N SER A 180 12.69 -15.54 1.77
CA SER A 180 13.80 -15.74 2.70
C SER A 180 14.03 -14.55 3.62
N ASP A 181 13.74 -13.33 3.17
CA ASP A 181 13.80 -12.12 3.97
C ASP A 181 12.87 -12.14 5.19
N TYR A 182 11.83 -12.96 5.14
CA TYR A 182 10.83 -13.14 6.19
C TYR A 182 10.92 -14.52 6.86
N GLY A 183 12.05 -15.22 6.68
CA GLY A 183 12.26 -16.51 7.32
C GLY A 183 11.45 -17.68 6.74
N VAL A 184 10.82 -17.49 5.56
CA VAL A 184 10.11 -18.57 4.86
C VAL A 184 11.13 -19.35 4.03
N ASN A 185 11.75 -20.37 4.63
CA ASN A 185 12.87 -21.14 4.08
C ASN A 185 12.44 -22.54 3.65
N ASN A 186 11.29 -22.70 3.00
CA ASN A 186 10.83 -23.98 2.49
C ASN A 186 11.71 -24.46 1.33
N LYS A 187 11.98 -25.77 1.26
CA LYS A 187 12.83 -26.37 0.20
C LYS A 187 12.28 -26.19 -1.22
N LEU A 188 10.99 -25.87 -1.36
CA LEU A 188 10.35 -25.65 -2.66
C LEU A 188 10.53 -24.21 -3.16
N VAL A 189 10.99 -23.29 -2.29
CA VAL A 189 11.32 -21.91 -2.70
C VAL A 189 12.50 -21.94 -3.65
N GLY A 190 12.40 -21.20 -4.74
CA GLY A 190 13.35 -21.22 -5.85
C GLY A 190 13.21 -22.42 -6.81
N GLN A 191 12.27 -23.33 -6.55
CA GLN A 191 12.00 -24.51 -7.40
C GLN A 191 10.56 -24.51 -7.93
N LYS A 192 9.58 -24.69 -7.03
CA LYS A 192 8.14 -24.75 -7.33
C LYS A 192 7.38 -23.49 -6.88
N VAL A 193 8.02 -22.66 -6.08
CA VAL A 193 7.52 -21.34 -5.63
C VAL A 193 8.65 -20.36 -5.82
N SER A 194 8.35 -19.18 -6.39
CA SER A 194 9.36 -18.13 -6.56
C SER A 194 9.90 -17.65 -5.21
N GLU A 195 11.17 -17.30 -5.18
CA GLU A 195 11.77 -16.55 -4.09
C GLU A 195 11.18 -15.14 -4.00
N ASP A 196 10.99 -14.50 -5.16
CA ASP A 196 10.42 -13.17 -5.28
C ASP A 196 8.91 -13.27 -5.48
N ILE A 197 8.16 -12.66 -4.57
CA ILE A 197 6.70 -12.63 -4.58
C ILE A 197 6.22 -11.20 -4.84
N GLU A 198 5.41 -11.03 -5.88
CA GLU A 198 4.69 -9.78 -6.08
C GLU A 198 3.46 -9.74 -5.17
N VAL A 199 3.33 -8.68 -4.39
CA VAL A 199 2.17 -8.41 -3.54
C VAL A 199 1.41 -7.21 -4.08
N SER A 200 0.09 -7.33 -4.19
CA SER A 200 -0.76 -6.22 -4.58
C SER A 200 -2.02 -6.13 -3.71
N VAL A 201 -2.56 -4.92 -3.59
CA VAL A 201 -3.83 -4.66 -2.94
C VAL A 201 -4.72 -3.82 -3.84
N ASN A 202 -6.02 -4.11 -3.79
CA ASN A 202 -7.08 -3.33 -4.41
C ASN A 202 -8.22 -3.20 -3.40
N ILE A 203 -8.24 -2.07 -2.70
CA ILE A 203 -9.11 -1.86 -1.54
C ILE A 203 -9.83 -0.52 -1.63
N VAL A 204 -11.02 -0.48 -1.06
CA VAL A 204 -11.84 0.73 -0.94
C VAL A 204 -12.21 0.91 0.52
N GLY A 205 -11.90 2.08 1.05
CA GLY A 205 -12.31 2.52 2.38
C GLY A 205 -13.38 3.60 2.29
N SER A 206 -14.16 3.73 3.35
CA SER A 206 -15.15 4.80 3.54
C SER A 206 -14.82 5.62 4.78
N ASN A 207 -15.13 6.93 4.72
CA ASN A 207 -15.03 7.83 5.86
C ASN A 207 -16.34 7.98 6.64
N ALA A 208 -17.38 7.21 6.28
CA ALA A 208 -18.61 7.16 7.09
C ALA A 208 -18.30 6.67 8.51
N LYS A 209 -19.00 7.31 9.49
CA LYS A 209 -18.90 6.99 10.91
C LYS A 209 -19.88 5.89 11.29
#